data_a5cf8820d37a1675488b38d451afecc9
#
_entry.id   a5cf8820d37a1675488b38d451afecc9
#
_cell.length_a   1.000
_cell.length_b   1.000
_cell.length_c   1.000
_cell.angle_alpha   90.00
_cell.angle_beta   90.00
_cell.angle_gamma   90.00
#
_symmetry.space_group_name_H-M   'P 1'
#
loop_
_entity.id
_entity.type
_entity.pdbx_description
1 polymer ?
#
loop_
_entity_poly.entity_id
_entity_poly.type
_entity_poly.pdbx_seq_one_letter_code
_entity_poly.pdbx_strand_id
1 'polypeptide(L)'
;MRLVNKQFLDKYNKEDYVWYACYGSNINYERFMYYINGDIKGKYSTINGCKDKSEPIEERKYIFECPIYFAGNSKRWGEGGFAFLDYEHKGKSYGKLYKVKMNQFKGILEQEQRCKLYDAILLVDYIEGLPVFTFTAQHKLNDLLQNPSIQYVEVIKKGLLSLYDNMDSNQIDAYLKN
;
A
#
# COMPACT_ATOMS: atom_id res chain seq x y z
N MET A 1 -11.81 0.43 11.02
CA MET A 1 -10.72 1.36 10.62
C MET A 1 -10.87 2.69 11.32
N ARG A 2 -9.77 3.35 11.69
CA ARG A 2 -9.76 4.64 12.39
C ARG A 2 -8.64 5.52 11.84
N LEU A 3 -8.96 6.77 11.51
CA LEU A 3 -7.97 7.81 11.20
C LEU A 3 -7.07 8.06 12.41
N VAL A 4 -5.77 8.12 12.17
CA VAL A 4 -4.76 8.51 13.16
C VAL A 4 -3.81 9.53 12.55
N ASN A 5 -3.18 10.34 13.39
CA ASN A 5 -2.18 11.30 12.96
C ASN A 5 -0.74 10.76 13.18
N LYS A 6 0.25 11.47 12.70
CA LYS A 6 1.66 11.09 12.86
C LYS A 6 2.07 10.97 14.34
N GLN A 7 1.53 11.82 15.22
CA GLN A 7 1.80 11.78 16.66
C GLN A 7 1.29 10.48 17.30
N PHE A 8 0.24 9.86 16.75
CA PHE A 8 -0.21 8.55 17.20
C PHE A 8 0.84 7.46 16.98
N LEU A 9 1.62 7.56 15.89
CA LEU A 9 2.70 6.64 15.60
C LEU A 9 3.89 6.79 16.55
N ASP A 10 4.01 7.94 17.24
CA ASP A 10 5.11 8.20 18.18
C ASP A 10 4.94 7.48 19.53
N LYS A 11 3.79 6.84 19.72
CA LYS A 11 3.55 5.93 20.87
C LYS A 11 4.33 4.61 20.75
N TYR A 12 4.80 4.27 19.57
CA TYR A 12 5.55 3.07 19.28
C TYR A 12 7.04 3.39 19.15
N ASN A 13 7.89 2.53 19.72
CA ASN A 13 9.33 2.65 19.56
C ASN A 13 9.72 2.34 18.10
N LYS A 14 10.89 2.83 17.70
CA LYS A 14 11.39 2.64 16.33
C LYS A 14 11.55 1.17 15.94
N GLU A 15 11.89 0.33 16.91
CA GLU A 15 12.14 -1.10 16.73
C GLU A 15 10.91 -1.98 16.98
N ASP A 16 9.78 -1.38 17.46
CA ASP A 16 8.53 -2.12 17.63
C ASP A 16 8.01 -2.61 16.28
N TYR A 17 7.54 -3.85 16.24
CA TYR A 17 6.93 -4.40 15.05
C TYR A 17 5.49 -3.93 14.89
N VAL A 18 5.11 -3.70 13.64
CA VAL A 18 3.77 -3.34 13.20
C VAL A 18 3.45 -4.08 11.91
N TRP A 19 2.17 -4.20 11.59
CA TRP A 19 1.74 -4.66 10.28
C TRP A 19 1.50 -3.47 9.36
N TYR A 20 2.21 -3.44 8.23
CA TYR A 20 1.88 -2.57 7.11
C TYR A 20 0.95 -3.30 6.17
N ALA A 21 -0.29 -2.82 6.03
CA ALA A 21 -1.28 -3.34 5.09
C ALA A 21 -1.23 -2.56 3.79
N CYS A 22 -0.88 -3.20 2.69
CA CYS A 22 -0.90 -2.60 1.36
C CYS A 22 -1.98 -3.21 0.46
N TYR A 23 -2.50 -2.41 -0.47
CA TYR A 23 -3.62 -2.75 -1.36
C TYR A 23 -3.37 -2.35 -2.83
N GLY A 24 -2.21 -1.76 -3.12
CA GLY A 24 -1.78 -1.34 -4.45
C GLY A 24 -0.53 -2.09 -4.92
N SER A 25 0.36 -1.40 -5.62
CA SER A 25 1.57 -2.02 -6.21
C SER A 25 2.49 -2.70 -5.20
N ASN A 26 2.44 -2.31 -3.92
CA ASN A 26 3.26 -2.90 -2.86
C ASN A 26 2.82 -4.32 -2.46
N ILE A 27 1.68 -4.84 -2.96
CA ILE A 27 1.35 -6.27 -2.86
C ILE A 27 2.44 -7.11 -3.55
N ASN A 28 3.01 -6.60 -4.64
CA ASN A 28 4.16 -7.21 -5.27
C ASN A 28 5.42 -7.00 -4.40
N TYR A 29 6.02 -8.12 -3.96
CA TYR A 29 7.16 -8.11 -3.06
C TYR A 29 8.39 -7.37 -3.63
N GLU A 30 8.74 -7.63 -4.88
CA GLU A 30 9.88 -6.94 -5.53
C GLU A 30 9.65 -5.42 -5.53
N ARG A 31 8.41 -4.97 -5.81
CA ARG A 31 8.04 -3.57 -5.79
C ARG A 31 8.11 -2.97 -4.38
N PHE A 32 7.62 -3.70 -3.37
CA PHE A 32 7.69 -3.30 -1.97
C PHE A 32 9.15 -3.11 -1.51
N MET A 33 10.04 -4.04 -1.88
CA MET A 33 11.45 -3.98 -1.48
C MET A 33 12.20 -2.75 -2.01
N TYR A 34 11.72 -2.07 -3.05
CA TYR A 34 12.28 -0.75 -3.42
C TYR A 34 12.06 0.30 -2.34
N TYR A 35 10.94 0.26 -1.59
CA TYR A 35 10.72 1.16 -0.45
C TYR A 35 11.64 0.87 0.72
N ILE A 36 12.03 -0.40 0.90
CA ILE A 36 12.99 -0.80 1.93
C ILE A 36 14.41 -0.47 1.48
N ASN A 37 14.83 -0.98 0.34
CA ASN A 37 16.23 -0.94 -0.12
C ASN A 37 16.61 0.36 -0.84
N GLY A 38 15.64 1.08 -1.37
CA GLY A 38 15.87 2.16 -2.34
C GLY A 38 16.01 1.61 -3.76
N ASP A 39 15.92 2.51 -4.73
CA ASP A 39 16.02 2.16 -6.15
C ASP A 39 17.48 2.24 -6.63
N ILE A 40 18.26 1.23 -6.30
CA ILE A 40 19.67 1.12 -6.68
C ILE A 40 19.85 1.02 -8.21
N LYS A 41 18.81 0.50 -8.93
CA LYS A 41 18.87 0.28 -10.38
C LYS A 41 18.28 1.43 -11.20
N GLY A 42 17.78 2.49 -10.56
CA GLY A 42 17.19 3.65 -11.24
C GLY A 42 15.86 3.42 -11.94
N LYS A 43 15.18 2.29 -11.65
CA LYS A 43 13.88 1.96 -12.24
C LYS A 43 12.75 2.87 -11.73
N TYR A 44 12.88 3.36 -10.48
CA TYR A 44 11.89 4.19 -9.80
C TYR A 44 12.57 5.38 -9.11
N SER A 45 13.19 6.23 -9.86
CA SER A 45 14.19 7.26 -9.50
C SER A 45 13.95 8.15 -8.26
N THR A 46 12.80 8.04 -7.60
CA THR A 46 12.43 8.86 -6.43
C THR A 46 12.35 8.07 -5.12
N ILE A 47 12.72 6.79 -5.12
CA ILE A 47 12.63 5.91 -3.96
C ILE A 47 14.00 5.80 -3.30
N ASN A 48 14.16 6.43 -2.13
CA ASN A 48 15.45 6.46 -1.41
C ASN A 48 15.63 5.23 -0.50
N GLY A 49 14.54 4.51 -0.24
CA GLY A 49 14.51 3.42 0.73
C GLY A 49 14.42 3.88 2.19
N CYS A 50 14.22 2.93 3.07
CA CYS A 50 14.25 3.12 4.52
C CYS A 50 15.69 3.20 5.02
N LYS A 51 15.89 3.72 6.24
CA LYS A 51 17.20 3.66 6.91
C LYS A 51 17.54 2.21 7.32
N ASP A 52 16.57 1.51 7.89
CA ASP A 52 16.65 0.08 8.17
C ASP A 52 16.31 -0.70 6.90
N LYS A 53 17.27 -1.50 6.43
CA LYS A 53 17.17 -2.30 5.19
C LYS A 53 16.77 -3.76 5.46
N SER A 54 16.44 -4.11 6.71
CA SER A 54 16.00 -5.47 7.02
C SER A 54 14.73 -5.82 6.26
N GLU A 55 14.65 -7.06 5.82
CA GLU A 55 13.44 -7.57 5.17
C GLU A 55 12.28 -7.65 6.16
N PRO A 56 11.02 -7.61 5.70
CA PRO A 56 9.88 -7.91 6.55
C PRO A 56 10.02 -9.33 7.10
N ILE A 57 9.71 -9.50 8.38
CA ILE A 57 9.88 -10.82 9.04
C ILE A 57 8.73 -11.78 8.79
N GLU A 58 7.61 -11.27 8.28
CA GLU A 58 6.43 -12.07 7.98
C GLU A 58 5.56 -11.37 6.92
N GLU A 59 4.84 -12.19 6.13
CA GLU A 59 3.89 -11.75 5.12
C GLU A 59 2.58 -12.54 5.26
N ARG A 60 1.43 -11.86 5.11
CA ARG A 60 0.10 -12.49 5.18
C ARG A 60 -0.85 -11.92 4.13
N LYS A 61 -1.82 -12.73 3.70
CA LYS A 61 -3.02 -12.26 2.98
C LYS A 61 -3.83 -11.36 3.90
N TYR A 62 -4.44 -10.32 3.33
CA TYR A 62 -5.33 -9.43 4.07
C TYR A 62 -6.52 -9.00 3.21
N ILE A 63 -7.70 -8.95 3.82
CA ILE A 63 -8.92 -8.48 3.17
C ILE A 63 -9.37 -7.21 3.88
N PHE A 64 -9.46 -6.12 3.15
CA PHE A 64 -10.07 -4.90 3.65
C PHE A 64 -11.59 -4.96 3.47
N GLU A 65 -12.34 -4.41 4.42
CA GLU A 65 -13.80 -4.30 4.37
C GLU A 65 -14.28 -3.03 3.65
N CYS A 66 -13.49 -2.54 2.72
CA CYS A 66 -13.79 -1.38 1.88
C CYS A 66 -13.24 -1.59 0.47
N PRO A 67 -13.81 -0.93 -0.56
CA PRO A 67 -13.30 -1.05 -1.91
C PRO A 67 -12.03 -0.23 -2.13
N ILE A 68 -11.30 -0.57 -3.17
CA ILE A 68 -10.30 0.34 -3.76
C ILE A 68 -10.92 1.17 -4.87
N TYR A 69 -10.29 2.31 -5.16
CA TYR A 69 -10.53 3.10 -6.35
C TYR A 69 -9.21 3.63 -6.88
N PHE A 70 -9.21 4.12 -8.12
CA PHE A 70 -8.03 4.68 -8.75
C PHE A 70 -8.21 6.17 -9.02
N ALA A 71 -7.20 6.98 -8.67
CA ALA A 71 -7.22 8.42 -8.84
C ALA A 71 -5.81 9.01 -9.00
N GLY A 72 -5.75 10.30 -9.36
CA GLY A 72 -4.50 10.99 -9.62
C GLY A 72 -3.87 10.59 -10.95
N ASN A 73 -2.66 11.06 -11.21
CA ASN A 73 -1.94 10.73 -12.43
C ASN A 73 -0.47 10.45 -12.15
N SER A 74 -0.01 9.25 -12.45
CA SER A 74 1.35 8.81 -12.24
C SER A 74 2.16 8.74 -13.52
N LYS A 75 3.06 9.68 -13.70
CA LYS A 75 4.07 9.60 -14.77
C LYS A 75 4.97 8.35 -14.66
N ARG A 76 5.18 7.86 -13.43
CA ARG A 76 6.00 6.66 -13.16
C ARG A 76 5.42 5.39 -13.78
N TRP A 77 4.10 5.30 -13.84
CA TRP A 77 3.37 4.14 -14.31
C TRP A 77 2.79 4.31 -15.73
N GLY A 78 3.26 5.32 -16.49
CA GLY A 78 2.81 5.54 -17.86
C GLY A 78 1.45 6.23 -17.95
N GLU A 79 1.22 7.23 -17.10
CA GLU A 79 -0.02 8.03 -17.02
C GLU A 79 -1.27 7.20 -16.65
N GLY A 80 -1.64 7.24 -15.38
CA GLY A 80 -2.80 6.52 -14.86
C GLY A 80 -2.94 6.70 -13.36
N GLY A 81 -4.11 6.38 -12.82
CA GLY A 81 -4.43 6.50 -11.41
C GLY A 81 -3.63 5.57 -10.51
N PHE A 82 -3.44 5.99 -9.27
CA PHE A 82 -2.95 5.14 -8.18
C PHE A 82 -4.13 4.50 -7.45
N ALA A 83 -3.89 3.42 -6.73
CA ALA A 83 -4.89 2.79 -5.87
C ALA A 83 -5.04 3.56 -4.55
N PHE A 84 -6.29 3.75 -4.13
CA PHE A 84 -6.70 4.29 -2.83
C PHE A 84 -7.77 3.40 -2.22
N LEU A 85 -7.88 3.40 -0.88
CA LEU A 85 -8.99 2.78 -0.16
C LEU A 85 -10.13 3.79 0.01
N ASP A 86 -11.33 3.38 -0.32
CA ASP A 86 -12.57 4.10 -0.01
C ASP A 86 -13.11 3.60 1.34
N TYR A 87 -12.44 3.99 2.43
CA TYR A 87 -12.74 3.48 3.77
C TYR A 87 -14.05 4.01 4.36
N GLU A 88 -14.72 4.94 3.69
CA GLU A 88 -16.04 5.47 4.07
C GLU A 88 -17.17 4.57 3.56
N HIS A 89 -16.90 3.68 2.59
CA HIS A 89 -17.88 2.77 2.03
C HIS A 89 -17.57 1.31 2.33
N LYS A 90 -18.61 0.51 2.54
CA LYS A 90 -18.48 -0.94 2.68
C LYS A 90 -18.15 -1.60 1.35
N GLY A 91 -17.27 -2.55 1.38
CA GLY A 91 -16.86 -3.29 0.19
C GLY A 91 -15.80 -4.31 0.56
N LYS A 92 -15.11 -4.81 -0.45
CA LYS A 92 -14.03 -5.77 -0.28
C LYS A 92 -12.87 -5.40 -1.17
N SER A 93 -11.66 -5.38 -0.60
CA SER A 93 -10.45 -5.33 -1.41
C SER A 93 -9.37 -6.25 -0.88
N TYR A 94 -8.53 -6.70 -1.80
CA TYR A 94 -7.45 -7.64 -1.53
C TYR A 94 -6.16 -6.89 -1.23
N GLY A 95 -5.48 -7.32 -0.18
CA GLY A 95 -4.25 -6.70 0.27
C GLY A 95 -3.24 -7.71 0.78
N LYS A 96 -2.12 -7.18 1.21
CA LYS A 96 -1.02 -7.92 1.80
C LYS A 96 -0.54 -7.22 3.06
N LEU A 97 -0.22 -7.99 4.07
CA LEU A 97 0.46 -7.53 5.28
C LEU A 97 1.95 -7.81 5.18
N TYR A 98 2.73 -6.83 5.57
CA TYR A 98 4.16 -6.99 5.87
C TYR A 98 4.40 -6.66 7.33
N LYS A 99 5.00 -7.58 8.08
CA LYS A 99 5.44 -7.30 9.45
C LYS A 99 6.80 -6.64 9.41
N VAL A 100 6.79 -5.35 9.68
CA VAL A 100 7.95 -4.45 9.58
C VAL A 100 8.15 -3.70 10.89
N LYS A 101 9.30 -3.09 11.07
CA LYS A 101 9.52 -2.20 12.19
C LYS A 101 8.82 -0.85 12.00
N MET A 102 8.47 -0.17 13.09
CA MET A 102 7.82 1.15 13.04
C MET A 102 8.67 2.18 12.28
N ASN A 103 10.00 2.15 12.40
CA ASN A 103 10.89 3.03 11.63
C ASN A 103 10.79 2.79 10.12
N GLN A 104 10.61 1.53 9.69
CA GLN A 104 10.39 1.18 8.27
C GLN A 104 9.01 1.64 7.80
N PHE A 105 7.94 1.40 8.59
CA PHE A 105 6.61 1.90 8.25
C PHE A 105 6.61 3.43 8.07
N LYS A 106 7.23 4.18 9.00
CA LYS A 106 7.38 5.64 8.87
C LYS A 106 8.17 6.03 7.61
N GLY A 107 9.24 5.30 7.29
CA GLY A 107 10.03 5.54 6.08
C GLY A 107 9.27 5.26 4.77
N ILE A 108 8.42 4.23 4.75
CA ILE A 108 7.54 3.93 3.60
C ILE A 108 6.50 5.06 3.45
N LEU A 109 5.84 5.44 4.54
CA LEU A 109 4.86 6.51 4.58
C LEU A 109 5.42 7.83 4.05
N GLU A 110 6.62 8.22 4.49
CA GLU A 110 7.29 9.45 4.03
C GLU A 110 7.55 9.43 2.52
N GLN A 111 7.93 8.28 1.97
CA GLN A 111 8.17 8.11 0.54
C GLN A 111 6.87 8.20 -0.28
N GLU A 112 5.77 7.64 0.20
CA GLU A 112 4.47 7.67 -0.46
C GLU A 112 3.80 9.05 -0.35
N GLN A 113 3.94 9.73 0.78
CA GLN A 113 3.38 11.08 0.98
C GLN A 113 4.02 12.17 0.10
N ARG A 114 5.10 11.88 -0.60
CA ARG A 114 5.71 12.82 -1.56
C ARG A 114 4.74 13.24 -2.68
N CYS A 115 3.80 12.38 -3.05
CA CYS A 115 2.76 12.72 -4.04
C CYS A 115 1.64 13.59 -3.46
N LYS A 116 1.61 13.82 -2.13
CA LYS A 116 0.60 14.60 -1.38
C LYS A 116 -0.84 14.08 -1.46
N LEU A 117 -1.07 12.95 -2.11
CA LEU A 117 -2.41 12.34 -2.22
C LEU A 117 -2.68 11.31 -1.11
N TYR A 118 -1.62 10.72 -0.53
CA TYR A 118 -1.73 9.82 0.63
C TYR A 118 -1.58 10.63 1.92
N ASP A 119 -2.61 11.37 2.29
CA ASP A 119 -2.61 12.31 3.41
C ASP A 119 -3.25 11.76 4.70
N ALA A 120 -3.90 10.60 4.63
CA ALA A 120 -4.50 9.91 5.76
C ALA A 120 -3.71 8.67 6.18
N ILE A 121 -3.56 8.47 7.48
CA ILE A 121 -3.04 7.25 8.09
C ILE A 121 -4.22 6.54 8.77
N LEU A 122 -4.39 5.26 8.50
CA LEU A 122 -5.44 4.44 9.09
C LEU A 122 -4.82 3.38 10.02
N LEU A 123 -5.32 3.32 11.25
CA LEU A 123 -5.24 2.12 12.08
C LEU A 123 -6.40 1.22 11.67
N VAL A 124 -6.09 0.12 11.02
CA VAL A 124 -7.08 -0.76 10.38
C VAL A 124 -7.59 -1.81 11.37
N ASP A 125 -6.66 -2.43 12.11
CA ASP A 125 -6.93 -3.58 12.97
C ASP A 125 -5.80 -3.75 14.00
N TYR A 126 -5.93 -4.80 14.82
CA TYR A 126 -4.86 -5.38 15.64
C TYR A 126 -4.78 -6.88 15.36
N ILE A 127 -3.61 -7.39 15.01
CA ILE A 127 -3.36 -8.81 14.75
C ILE A 127 -2.25 -9.26 15.70
N GLU A 128 -2.56 -10.26 16.54
CA GLU A 128 -1.63 -10.79 17.56
C GLU A 128 -1.06 -9.68 18.47
N GLY A 129 -1.90 -8.70 18.81
CA GLY A 129 -1.51 -7.57 19.64
C GLY A 129 -0.72 -6.46 18.93
N LEU A 130 -0.34 -6.65 17.66
CA LEU A 130 0.35 -5.65 16.86
C LEU A 130 -0.64 -4.81 16.04
N PRO A 131 -0.44 -3.48 15.96
CA PRO A 131 -1.30 -2.62 15.17
C PRO A 131 -1.10 -2.86 13.66
N VAL A 132 -2.19 -2.80 12.92
CA VAL A 132 -2.20 -2.84 11.46
C VAL A 132 -2.41 -1.43 10.93
N PHE A 133 -1.43 -0.89 10.25
CA PHE A 133 -1.48 0.43 9.65
C PHE A 133 -1.52 0.38 8.13
N THR A 134 -2.22 1.34 7.54
CA THR A 134 -2.15 1.67 6.12
C THR A 134 -2.27 3.19 5.93
N PHE A 135 -2.21 3.65 4.70
CA PHE A 135 -2.42 5.04 4.34
C PHE A 135 -3.22 5.13 3.04
N THR A 136 -3.99 6.21 2.89
CA THR A 136 -4.83 6.49 1.72
C THR A 136 -5.09 8.00 1.64
N ALA A 137 -5.98 8.44 0.76
CA ALA A 137 -6.50 9.81 0.78
C ALA A 137 -7.52 9.98 1.90
N GLN A 138 -7.53 11.12 2.59
CA GLN A 138 -8.47 11.41 3.67
C GLN A 138 -9.92 11.46 3.19
N HIS A 139 -10.12 11.98 1.98
CA HIS A 139 -11.42 12.01 1.30
C HIS A 139 -11.29 11.40 -0.08
N LYS A 140 -12.37 10.80 -0.57
CA LYS A 140 -12.40 10.23 -1.92
C LYS A 140 -12.10 11.31 -2.96
N LEU A 141 -11.12 11.06 -3.80
CA LEU A 141 -10.61 12.00 -4.81
C LEU A 141 -11.49 12.01 -6.07
N ASN A 142 -12.77 12.38 -5.93
CA ASN A 142 -13.77 12.29 -7.01
C ASN A 142 -13.37 13.08 -8.26
N ASP A 143 -12.77 14.26 -8.10
CA ASP A 143 -12.34 15.11 -9.23
C ASP A 143 -11.05 14.62 -9.92
N LEU A 144 -10.40 13.60 -9.35
CA LEU A 144 -9.14 13.04 -9.83
C LEU A 144 -9.27 11.57 -10.23
N LEU A 145 -10.51 11.03 -10.31
CA LEU A 145 -10.74 9.64 -10.72
C LEU A 145 -10.13 9.37 -12.09
N GLN A 146 -9.31 8.34 -12.18
CA GLN A 146 -8.62 7.96 -13.41
C GLN A 146 -8.31 6.46 -13.41
N ASN A 147 -8.53 5.82 -14.54
CA ASN A 147 -8.16 4.42 -14.71
C ASN A 147 -6.64 4.23 -14.49
N PRO A 148 -6.24 3.13 -13.88
CA PRO A 148 -4.83 2.79 -13.73
C PRO A 148 -4.20 2.49 -15.09
N SER A 149 -2.89 2.72 -15.23
CA SER A 149 -2.16 2.28 -16.42
C SER A 149 -2.04 0.74 -16.45
N ILE A 150 -1.86 0.18 -17.64
CA ILE A 150 -1.63 -1.25 -17.82
C ILE A 150 -0.43 -1.72 -17.00
N GLN A 151 0.66 -0.95 -16.99
CA GLN A 151 1.87 -1.28 -16.21
C GLN A 151 1.60 -1.35 -14.72
N TYR A 152 0.76 -0.46 -14.18
CA TYR A 152 0.41 -0.46 -12.76
C TYR A 152 -0.48 -1.66 -12.40
N VAL A 153 -1.47 -1.96 -13.24
CA VAL A 153 -2.35 -3.15 -13.12
C VAL A 153 -1.52 -4.43 -13.11
N GLU A 154 -0.59 -4.59 -14.04
CA GLU A 154 0.26 -5.80 -14.14
C GLU A 154 1.11 -6.02 -12.87
N VAL A 155 1.62 -4.96 -12.25
CA VAL A 155 2.37 -5.09 -11.00
C VAL A 155 1.47 -5.55 -9.84
N ILE A 156 0.26 -4.98 -9.71
CA ILE A 156 -0.71 -5.42 -8.69
C ILE A 156 -1.13 -6.87 -8.95
N LYS A 157 -1.47 -7.19 -10.20
CA LYS A 157 -1.88 -8.52 -10.64
C LYS A 157 -0.83 -9.58 -10.32
N LYS A 158 0.45 -9.33 -10.66
CA LYS A 158 1.56 -10.22 -10.31
C LYS A 158 1.64 -10.46 -8.80
N GLY A 159 1.46 -9.41 -7.99
CA GLY A 159 1.44 -9.53 -6.53
C GLY A 159 0.25 -10.35 -6.02
N LEU A 160 -0.95 -10.13 -6.55
CA LEU A 160 -2.15 -10.89 -6.16
C LEU A 160 -2.05 -12.37 -6.54
N LEU A 161 -1.60 -12.68 -7.76
CA LEU A 161 -1.40 -14.07 -8.22
C LEU A 161 -0.38 -14.84 -7.36
N SER A 162 0.67 -14.15 -6.89
CA SER A 162 1.67 -14.78 -6.01
C SER A 162 1.18 -15.03 -4.59
N LEU A 163 0.09 -14.37 -4.19
CA LEU A 163 -0.40 -14.38 -2.81
C LEU A 163 -1.72 -15.15 -2.64
N TYR A 164 -2.60 -15.09 -3.63
CA TYR A 164 -3.96 -15.65 -3.58
C TYR A 164 -4.12 -16.83 -4.54
N ASP A 165 -3.88 -18.06 -4.04
CA ASP A 165 -3.93 -19.31 -4.82
C ASP A 165 -5.30 -19.61 -5.44
N ASN A 166 -6.36 -19.01 -4.89
CA ASN A 166 -7.75 -19.18 -5.33
C ASN A 166 -8.25 -18.08 -6.28
N MET A 167 -7.38 -17.20 -6.78
CA MET A 167 -7.70 -16.19 -7.76
C MET A 167 -6.97 -16.46 -9.06
N ASP A 168 -7.72 -16.50 -10.15
CA ASP A 168 -7.14 -16.53 -11.50
C ASP A 168 -6.96 -15.13 -12.10
N SER A 169 -6.27 -15.08 -13.23
CA SER A 169 -5.97 -13.84 -13.94
C SER A 169 -7.22 -13.04 -14.32
N ASN A 170 -8.31 -13.72 -14.74
CA ASN A 170 -9.54 -13.06 -15.18
C ASN A 170 -10.31 -12.45 -13.99
N GLN A 171 -10.32 -13.15 -12.86
CA GLN A 171 -10.92 -12.65 -11.61
C GLN A 171 -10.20 -11.41 -11.11
N ILE A 172 -8.86 -11.38 -11.19
CA ILE A 172 -8.08 -10.20 -10.80
C ILE A 172 -8.32 -9.05 -11.78
N ASP A 173 -8.36 -9.31 -13.09
CA ASP A 173 -8.65 -8.29 -14.09
C ASP A 173 -10.05 -7.68 -13.90
N ALA A 174 -11.04 -8.49 -13.56
CA ALA A 174 -12.38 -8.01 -13.22
C ALA A 174 -12.37 -7.17 -11.94
N TYR A 175 -11.64 -7.59 -10.91
CA TYR A 175 -11.48 -6.85 -9.65
C TYR A 175 -10.81 -5.48 -9.84
N LEU A 176 -9.80 -5.37 -10.70
CA LEU A 176 -9.06 -4.12 -10.92
C LEU A 176 -9.72 -3.16 -11.92
N LYS A 177 -10.80 -3.59 -12.60
CA LYS A 177 -11.59 -2.74 -13.52
C LYS A 177 -12.78 -2.06 -12.84
N ASN A 178 -13.17 -2.51 -11.64
CA ASN A 178 -14.25 -1.92 -10.84
C ASN A 178 -13.72 -0.81 -9.95
#